data_fc02550474d01179693351c229558707
#
_entry.id   fc02550474d01179693351c229558707
#
_cell.length_a   1.000
_cell.length_b   1.000
_cell.length_c   1.000
_cell.angle_alpha   90.00
_cell.angle_beta   90.00
_cell.angle_gamma   90.00
#
_symmetry.space_group_name_H-M   'P 1'
#
loop_
_entity.id
_entity.type
_entity.pdbx_description
1 polymer ?
#
loop_
_entity_poly.entity_id
_entity_poly.type
_entity_poly.pdbx_seq_one_letter_code
_entity_poly.pdbx_strand_id
1 'polypeptide(L)'
;MPPQTYKVIVTGPFNSGKTAFVSTISDIAVVRTEKRITTEDSGIKSETTVAMDYGRVEIDGRILHLSGTPGQMRFNFMWDILAKEMDAFIVLVDTTDRPSFPDAGELIEIFSGYHSVPYLVAANKSDLPGSTSLEEVRRKTNAGPGVVVMPCVATQRVSVRRVLLQVIALIEEAQI
;
A
#
# COMPACT_ATOMS: atom_id res chain seq x y z
N MET A 1 26.24 7.83 11.74
CA MET A 1 25.63 7.36 10.47
C MET A 1 24.21 7.88 10.37
N PRO A 2 23.84 8.47 9.25
CA PRO A 2 22.45 8.85 9.04
C PRO A 2 21.56 7.59 9.05
N PRO A 3 20.32 7.68 9.53
CA PRO A 3 19.40 6.55 9.49
C PRO A 3 19.11 6.14 8.04
N GLN A 4 18.93 4.84 7.82
CA GLN A 4 18.47 4.35 6.53
C GLN A 4 17.04 4.82 6.28
N THR A 5 16.78 5.25 5.06
CA THR A 5 15.48 5.76 4.65
C THR A 5 14.93 4.91 3.53
N TYR A 6 13.68 4.48 3.67
CA TYR A 6 12.97 3.69 2.67
C TYR A 6 11.69 4.36 2.23
N LYS A 7 11.37 4.24 0.95
CA LYS A 7 10.10 4.70 0.38
C LYS A 7 9.20 3.49 0.15
N VAL A 8 8.06 3.47 0.84
CA VAL A 8 7.11 2.37 0.80
C VAL A 8 5.76 2.88 0.31
N ILE A 9 5.25 2.26 -0.73
CA ILE A 9 3.92 2.55 -1.25
C ILE A 9 2.91 1.66 -0.55
N VAL A 10 1.82 2.27 -0.10
CA VAL A 10 0.66 1.56 0.45
C VAL A 10 -0.45 1.64 -0.58
N THR A 11 -0.71 0.54 -1.24
CA THR A 11 -1.76 0.43 -2.25
C THR A 11 -2.84 -0.56 -1.82
N GLY A 12 -3.90 -0.63 -2.55
CA GLY A 12 -5.02 -1.52 -2.28
C GLY A 12 -6.31 -0.99 -2.90
N PRO A 13 -7.34 -1.82 -3.01
CA PRO A 13 -8.66 -1.38 -3.50
C PRO A 13 -9.25 -0.24 -2.67
N PHE A 14 -10.26 0.41 -3.22
CA PHE A 14 -11.02 1.43 -2.49
C PHE A 14 -11.57 0.83 -1.18
N ASN A 15 -11.53 1.59 -0.10
CA ASN A 15 -11.94 1.17 1.26
C ASN A 15 -11.11 0.03 1.88
N SER A 16 -9.94 -0.30 1.35
CA SER A 16 -9.10 -1.35 1.95
C SER A 16 -8.44 -0.94 3.28
N GLY A 17 -8.43 0.36 3.60
CA GLY A 17 -7.89 0.87 4.87
C GLY A 17 -6.55 1.60 4.75
N LYS A 18 -6.17 2.06 3.56
CA LYS A 18 -4.89 2.76 3.32
C LYS A 18 -4.72 4.01 4.17
N THR A 19 -5.74 4.86 4.21
CA THR A 19 -5.71 6.08 5.03
C THR A 19 -5.55 5.76 6.52
N ALA A 20 -6.31 4.80 7.03
CA ALA A 20 -6.19 4.36 8.42
C ALA A 20 -4.81 3.78 8.71
N PHE A 21 -4.26 2.99 7.81
CA PHE A 21 -2.93 2.38 7.95
C PHE A 21 -1.84 3.45 8.12
N VAL A 22 -1.80 4.43 7.22
CA VAL A 22 -0.82 5.52 7.27
C VAL A 22 -1.03 6.39 8.50
N SER A 23 -2.27 6.78 8.79
CA SER A 23 -2.60 7.65 9.93
C SER A 23 -2.27 7.02 11.28
N THR A 24 -2.48 5.72 11.42
CA THR A 24 -2.25 5.00 12.69
C THR A 24 -0.78 5.00 13.08
N ILE A 25 0.13 4.91 12.14
CA ILE A 25 1.55 4.71 12.41
C ILE A 25 2.39 5.98 12.26
N SER A 26 1.94 6.96 11.50
CA SER A 26 2.74 8.14 11.17
C SER A 26 3.14 8.93 12.43
N ASP A 27 4.42 9.29 12.52
CA ASP A 27 4.97 10.13 13.58
C ASP A 27 4.69 11.62 13.34
N ILE A 28 4.26 11.96 12.13
CA ILE A 28 3.87 13.32 11.74
C ILE A 28 2.37 13.34 11.40
N ALA A 29 1.78 14.53 11.42
CA ALA A 29 0.44 14.69 10.87
C ALA A 29 0.44 14.24 9.42
N VAL A 30 -0.52 13.38 9.06
CA VAL A 30 -0.63 12.88 7.68
C VAL A 30 -0.91 14.04 6.76
N VAL A 31 -0.05 14.21 5.75
CA VAL A 31 -0.21 15.24 4.74
C VAL A 31 -1.04 14.66 3.60
N ARG A 32 -2.22 15.23 3.40
CA ARG A 32 -3.04 14.93 2.25
C ARG A 32 -2.64 15.86 1.12
N THR A 33 -1.89 15.32 0.16
CA THR A 33 -1.49 16.08 -1.01
C THR A 33 -2.61 16.05 -2.04
N GLU A 34 -3.28 17.18 -2.20
CA GLU A 34 -4.25 17.36 -3.27
C GLU A 34 -3.53 17.86 -4.52
N LYS A 35 -3.63 17.10 -5.61
CA LYS A 35 -3.08 17.50 -6.91
C LYS A 35 -4.21 17.65 -7.90
N ARG A 36 -4.32 18.87 -8.48
CA ARG A 36 -5.21 19.11 -9.63
C ARG A 36 -4.59 18.50 -10.87
N ILE A 37 -5.34 17.65 -11.52
CA ILE A 37 -4.92 17.00 -12.74
C ILE A 37 -5.88 17.37 -13.84
N THR A 38 -5.32 17.85 -14.94
CA THR A 38 -6.07 18.13 -16.15
C THR A 38 -5.92 16.97 -17.10
N THR A 39 -7.02 16.27 -17.36
CA THR A 39 -7.06 15.21 -18.38
C THR A 39 -7.80 15.75 -19.60
N GLU A 40 -7.22 15.53 -20.78
CA GLU A 40 -7.81 15.86 -22.04
C GLU A 40 -8.28 14.56 -22.69
N ASP A 41 -9.59 14.30 -22.63
CA ASP A 41 -10.20 13.16 -23.27
C ASP A 41 -11.22 13.66 -24.28
N SER A 42 -11.10 13.22 -25.55
CA SER A 42 -12.00 13.58 -26.66
C SER A 42 -12.17 15.11 -26.87
N GLY A 43 -11.13 15.89 -26.62
CA GLY A 43 -11.16 17.34 -26.78
C GLY A 43 -11.83 18.09 -25.62
N ILE A 44 -12.22 17.40 -24.57
CA ILE A 44 -12.82 18.00 -23.37
C ILE A 44 -11.76 17.97 -22.26
N LYS A 45 -11.42 19.16 -21.75
CA LYS A 45 -10.55 19.29 -20.56
C LYS A 45 -11.40 19.05 -19.30
N SER A 46 -11.11 18.00 -18.58
CA SER A 46 -11.66 17.79 -17.24
C SER A 46 -10.57 17.93 -16.19
N GLU A 47 -10.84 18.69 -15.14
CA GLU A 47 -9.99 18.80 -13.97
C GLU A 47 -10.47 17.83 -12.89
N THR A 48 -9.53 17.02 -12.36
CA THR A 48 -9.81 16.13 -11.24
C THR A 48 -8.80 16.38 -10.14
N THR A 49 -9.27 16.49 -8.90
CA THR A 49 -8.42 16.57 -7.72
C THR A 49 -8.14 15.18 -7.21
N VAL A 50 -6.86 14.82 -7.11
CA VAL A 50 -6.41 13.53 -6.55
C VAL A 50 -5.76 13.79 -5.21
N ALA A 51 -6.25 13.12 -4.17
CA ALA A 51 -5.68 13.16 -2.83
C ALA A 51 -4.82 11.92 -2.58
N MET A 52 -3.59 12.14 -2.13
CA MET A 52 -2.66 11.09 -1.70
C MET A 52 -2.30 11.31 -0.25
N ASP A 53 -2.30 10.24 0.55
CA ASP A 53 -1.89 10.32 1.93
C ASP A 53 -0.38 10.09 2.03
N TYR A 54 0.30 10.98 2.74
CA TYR A 54 1.73 10.85 3.03
C TYR A 54 1.95 10.84 4.54
N GLY A 55 2.72 9.88 5.01
CA GLY A 55 3.15 9.78 6.39
C GLY A 55 4.62 9.39 6.51
N ARG A 56 5.17 9.59 7.69
CA ARG A 56 6.55 9.25 8.00
C ARG A 56 6.59 8.56 9.36
N VAL A 57 7.37 7.49 9.46
CA VAL A 57 7.57 6.79 10.73
C VAL A 57 9.02 6.35 10.86
N GLU A 58 9.55 6.43 12.08
CA GLU A 58 10.85 5.86 12.45
C GLU A 58 10.63 4.58 13.24
N ILE A 59 11.24 3.48 12.75
CA ILE A 59 11.16 2.16 13.38
C ILE A 59 12.57 1.57 13.46
N ASP A 60 13.05 1.34 14.69
CA ASP A 60 14.33 0.69 14.95
C ASP A 60 15.50 1.33 14.15
N GLY A 61 15.55 2.66 14.12
CA GLY A 61 16.59 3.41 13.43
C GLY A 61 16.44 3.51 11.91
N ARG A 62 15.31 3.07 11.35
CA ARG A 62 14.97 3.25 9.93
C ARG A 62 13.83 4.23 9.79
N ILE A 63 13.92 5.08 8.81
CA ILE A 63 12.87 6.03 8.46
C ILE A 63 12.11 5.49 7.26
N LEU A 64 10.79 5.36 7.39
CA LEU A 64 9.92 4.99 6.27
C LEU A 64 9.07 6.18 5.87
N HIS A 65 9.10 6.49 4.58
CA HIS A 65 8.16 7.40 3.95
C HIS A 65 7.05 6.56 3.33
N LEU A 66 5.84 6.76 3.83
CA LEU A 66 4.66 6.01 3.40
C LEU A 66 3.81 6.87 2.49
N SER A 67 3.51 6.36 1.30
CA SER A 67 2.63 7.03 0.34
C SER A 67 1.43 6.14 0.03
N GLY A 68 0.24 6.59 0.42
CA GLY A 68 -1.00 5.89 0.10
C GLY A 68 -1.49 6.26 -1.29
N THR A 69 -1.72 5.27 -2.15
CA THR A 69 -2.22 5.51 -3.50
C THR A 69 -3.72 5.78 -3.50
N PRO A 70 -4.22 6.55 -4.50
CA PRO A 70 -5.66 6.59 -4.75
C PRO A 70 -6.19 5.19 -5.08
N GLY A 71 -7.28 4.78 -4.44
CA GLY A 71 -7.84 3.43 -4.59
C GLY A 71 -8.64 3.22 -5.87
N GLN A 72 -8.88 4.26 -6.67
CA GLN A 72 -9.68 4.18 -7.89
C GLN A 72 -8.77 4.04 -9.11
N MET A 73 -9.09 3.07 -9.97
CA MET A 73 -8.32 2.76 -11.17
C MET A 73 -8.15 3.94 -12.15
N ARG A 74 -9.10 4.86 -12.17
CA ARG A 74 -9.01 6.06 -13.01
C ARG A 74 -7.82 6.96 -12.70
N PHE A 75 -7.15 6.76 -11.56
CA PHE A 75 -5.98 7.51 -11.15
C PHE A 75 -4.66 6.73 -11.31
N ASN A 76 -4.67 5.66 -12.09
CA ASN A 76 -3.51 4.78 -12.26
C ASN A 76 -2.28 5.49 -12.82
N PHE A 77 -2.45 6.56 -13.59
CA PHE A 77 -1.34 7.36 -14.12
C PHE A 77 -0.47 8.02 -13.02
N MET A 78 -1.02 8.20 -11.80
CA MET A 78 -0.27 8.70 -10.65
C MET A 78 0.68 7.64 -10.08
N TRP A 79 0.36 6.38 -10.31
CA TRP A 79 1.14 5.27 -9.74
C TRP A 79 2.53 5.19 -10.35
N ASP A 80 2.70 5.52 -11.63
CA ASP A 80 4.01 5.58 -12.30
C ASP A 80 4.97 6.52 -11.56
N ILE A 81 4.47 7.67 -11.16
CA ILE A 81 5.26 8.69 -10.46
C ILE A 81 5.67 8.20 -9.07
N LEU A 82 4.72 7.62 -8.33
CA LEU A 82 4.97 7.09 -6.99
C LEU A 82 5.91 5.89 -7.00
N ALA A 83 5.79 5.04 -8.01
CA ALA A 83 6.57 3.81 -8.11
C ALA A 83 8.04 4.03 -8.48
N LYS A 84 8.40 5.21 -9.00
CA LYS A 84 9.73 5.48 -9.55
C LYS A 84 10.87 5.22 -8.58
N GLU A 85 10.68 5.50 -7.32
CA GLU A 85 11.72 5.44 -6.29
C GLU A 85 11.31 4.55 -5.11
N MET A 86 10.29 3.71 -5.28
CA MET A 86 9.86 2.84 -4.18
C MET A 86 10.88 1.74 -3.89
N ASP A 87 11.09 1.47 -2.62
CA ASP A 87 11.90 0.35 -2.14
C ASP A 87 11.06 -0.91 -1.91
N ALA A 88 9.78 -0.74 -1.67
CA ALA A 88 8.81 -1.81 -1.49
C ALA A 88 7.39 -1.28 -1.65
N PHE A 89 6.42 -2.18 -1.76
CA PHE A 89 5.02 -1.82 -1.67
C PHE A 89 4.22 -2.82 -0.81
N ILE A 90 3.15 -2.31 -0.23
CA ILE A 90 2.21 -3.09 0.58
C ILE A 90 0.87 -3.05 -0.13
N VAL A 91 0.24 -4.20 -0.30
CA VAL A 91 -1.12 -4.29 -0.82
C VAL A 91 -2.06 -4.58 0.34
N LEU A 92 -2.88 -3.60 0.70
CA LEU A 92 -3.93 -3.76 1.69
C LEU A 92 -5.17 -4.38 1.07
N VAL A 93 -5.70 -5.41 1.71
CA VAL A 93 -6.90 -6.12 1.26
C VAL A 93 -7.90 -6.12 2.42
N ASP A 94 -9.12 -5.68 2.16
CA ASP A 94 -10.22 -5.81 3.12
C ASP A 94 -10.73 -7.25 3.12
N THR A 95 -10.41 -8.00 4.16
CA THR A 95 -10.77 -9.43 4.25
C THR A 95 -12.26 -9.68 4.37
N THR A 96 -13.06 -8.64 4.63
CA THR A 96 -14.51 -8.72 4.69
C THR A 96 -15.19 -8.38 3.36
N ASP A 97 -14.43 -7.92 2.37
CA ASP A 97 -14.91 -7.49 1.06
C ASP A 97 -14.32 -8.37 -0.05
N ARG A 98 -14.83 -9.58 -0.17
CA ARG A 98 -14.37 -10.55 -1.17
C ARG A 98 -14.45 -10.05 -2.62
N PRO A 99 -15.48 -9.29 -3.04
CA PRO A 99 -15.53 -8.74 -4.39
C PRO A 99 -14.36 -7.84 -4.76
N SER A 100 -13.63 -7.28 -3.79
CA SER A 100 -12.45 -6.43 -4.03
C SER A 100 -11.16 -7.22 -4.29
N PHE A 101 -11.13 -8.52 -4.07
CA PHE A 101 -9.89 -9.32 -4.18
C PHE A 101 -9.31 -9.34 -5.61
N PRO A 102 -10.11 -9.44 -6.68
CA PRO A 102 -9.56 -9.31 -8.03
C PRO A 102 -8.88 -7.98 -8.30
N ASP A 103 -9.39 -6.88 -7.76
CA ASP A 103 -8.78 -5.56 -7.88
C ASP A 103 -7.42 -5.51 -7.17
N ALA A 104 -7.31 -6.15 -6.01
CA ALA A 104 -6.04 -6.28 -5.30
C ALA A 104 -5.02 -7.08 -6.13
N GLY A 105 -5.45 -8.16 -6.77
CA GLY A 105 -4.60 -8.95 -7.67
C GLY A 105 -4.11 -8.14 -8.86
N GLU A 106 -4.95 -7.30 -9.43
CA GLU A 106 -4.58 -6.41 -10.52
C GLU A 106 -3.54 -5.37 -10.07
N LEU A 107 -3.69 -4.81 -8.87
CA LEU A 107 -2.70 -3.90 -8.29
C LEU A 107 -1.34 -4.56 -8.08
N ILE A 108 -1.32 -5.82 -7.63
CA ILE A 108 -0.09 -6.60 -7.51
C ILE A 108 0.63 -6.68 -8.87
N GLU A 109 -0.09 -7.02 -9.92
CA GLU A 109 0.48 -7.11 -11.27
C GLU A 109 1.03 -5.77 -11.74
N ILE A 110 0.28 -4.68 -11.54
CA ILE A 110 0.67 -3.34 -11.98
C ILE A 110 1.94 -2.89 -11.25
N PHE A 111 1.97 -2.94 -9.92
CA PHE A 111 3.12 -2.47 -9.16
C PHE A 111 4.35 -3.37 -9.32
N SER A 112 4.16 -4.68 -9.46
CA SER A 112 5.25 -5.60 -9.77
C SER A 112 5.88 -5.35 -11.14
N GLY A 113 5.14 -4.74 -12.07
CA GLY A 113 5.63 -4.41 -13.40
C GLY A 113 6.51 -3.16 -13.45
N TYR A 114 6.47 -2.28 -12.44
CA TYR A 114 7.29 -1.07 -12.44
C TYR A 114 8.75 -1.35 -12.09
N HIS A 115 8.97 -2.05 -11.00
CA HIS A 115 10.31 -2.41 -10.51
C HIS A 115 10.27 -3.77 -9.83
N SER A 116 11.41 -4.46 -9.87
CA SER A 116 11.60 -5.70 -9.13
C SER A 116 11.93 -5.38 -7.66
N VAL A 117 10.92 -4.99 -6.91
CA VAL A 117 11.04 -4.70 -5.46
C VAL A 117 10.18 -5.67 -4.66
N PRO A 118 10.54 -5.90 -3.39
CA PRO A 118 9.72 -6.77 -2.54
C PRO A 118 8.37 -6.14 -2.22
N TYR A 119 7.39 -6.99 -1.97
CA TYR A 119 6.07 -6.57 -1.50
C TYR A 119 5.48 -7.62 -0.57
N LEU A 120 4.46 -7.22 0.18
CA LEU A 120 3.63 -8.12 0.94
C LEU A 120 2.16 -7.75 0.82
N VAL A 121 1.31 -8.68 1.16
CA VAL A 121 -0.14 -8.48 1.23
C VAL A 121 -0.54 -8.41 2.71
N ALA A 122 -1.11 -7.29 3.11
CA ALA A 122 -1.65 -7.09 4.45
C ALA A 122 -3.16 -7.35 4.42
N ALA A 123 -3.57 -8.46 5.03
CA ALA A 123 -4.97 -8.87 5.11
C ALA A 123 -5.65 -8.09 6.23
N ASN A 124 -6.18 -6.91 5.89
CA ASN A 124 -6.74 -5.95 6.82
C ASN A 124 -8.13 -6.35 7.32
N LYS A 125 -8.53 -5.78 8.44
CA LYS A 125 -9.79 -6.08 9.14
C LYS A 125 -9.89 -7.55 9.55
N SER A 126 -8.74 -8.18 9.83
CA SER A 126 -8.68 -9.59 10.20
C SER A 126 -9.32 -9.90 11.55
N ASP A 127 -9.59 -8.87 12.36
CA ASP A 127 -10.29 -8.94 13.64
C ASP A 127 -11.82 -8.96 13.51
N LEU A 128 -12.35 -8.62 12.34
CA LEU A 128 -13.79 -8.50 12.15
C LEU A 128 -14.45 -9.85 11.84
N PRO A 129 -15.72 -10.04 12.27
CA PRO A 129 -16.50 -11.19 11.86
C PRO A 129 -16.63 -11.25 10.32
N GLY A 130 -16.56 -12.44 9.77
CA GLY A 130 -16.64 -12.64 8.32
C GLY A 130 -15.34 -12.39 7.57
N SER A 131 -14.23 -12.14 8.26
CA SER A 131 -12.91 -12.03 7.63
C SER A 131 -12.51 -13.34 6.94
N THR A 132 -11.96 -13.19 5.74
CA THR A 132 -11.48 -14.32 4.93
C THR A 132 -10.12 -14.82 5.44
N SER A 133 -9.85 -16.11 5.34
CA SER A 133 -8.56 -16.70 5.72
C SER A 133 -7.41 -16.15 4.88
N LEU A 134 -6.21 -16.13 5.44
CA LEU A 134 -5.00 -15.70 4.75
C LEU A 134 -4.73 -16.54 3.49
N GLU A 135 -4.98 -17.83 3.56
CA GLU A 135 -4.80 -18.73 2.43
C GLU A 135 -5.73 -18.40 1.26
N GLU A 136 -6.99 -18.09 1.55
CA GLU A 136 -7.93 -17.68 0.53
C GLU A 136 -7.61 -16.29 -0.04
N VAL A 137 -7.16 -15.36 0.80
CA VAL A 137 -6.66 -14.07 0.35
C VAL A 137 -5.51 -14.26 -0.64
N ARG A 138 -4.53 -15.10 -0.30
CA ARG A 138 -3.40 -15.42 -1.20
C ARG A 138 -3.89 -15.93 -2.54
N ARG A 139 -4.79 -16.89 -2.52
CA ARG A 139 -5.31 -17.54 -3.73
C ARG A 139 -6.09 -16.58 -4.62
N LYS A 140 -6.97 -15.80 -4.01
CA LYS A 140 -7.88 -14.89 -4.74
C LYS A 140 -7.21 -13.61 -5.25
N THR A 141 -6.10 -13.21 -4.65
CA THR A 141 -5.31 -12.07 -5.12
C THR A 141 -4.17 -12.49 -6.05
N ASN A 142 -3.99 -13.79 -6.27
CA ASN A 142 -2.87 -14.34 -7.04
C ASN A 142 -1.49 -13.91 -6.49
N ALA A 143 -1.39 -13.71 -5.19
CA ALA A 143 -0.09 -13.48 -4.56
C ALA A 143 0.79 -14.72 -4.73
N GLY A 144 2.03 -14.52 -5.17
CA GLY A 144 2.96 -15.61 -5.43
C GLY A 144 3.26 -16.46 -4.19
N PRO A 145 3.75 -17.70 -4.38
CA PRO A 145 3.97 -18.61 -3.25
C PRO A 145 5.03 -18.13 -2.27
N GLY A 146 5.97 -17.30 -2.72
CA GLY A 146 7.01 -16.72 -1.87
C GLY A 146 6.63 -15.38 -1.23
N VAL A 147 5.43 -14.86 -1.52
CA VAL A 147 4.98 -13.57 -1.02
C VAL A 147 4.38 -13.72 0.38
N VAL A 148 4.75 -12.84 1.29
CA VAL A 148 4.17 -12.82 2.64
C VAL A 148 2.74 -12.30 2.57
N VAL A 149 1.80 -13.07 3.11
CA VAL A 149 0.43 -12.65 3.36
C VAL A 149 0.23 -12.71 4.88
N MET A 150 -0.04 -11.58 5.51
CA MET A 150 -0.12 -11.52 6.96
C MET A 150 -1.36 -10.75 7.44
N PRO A 151 -1.87 -11.06 8.64
CA PRO A 151 -3.01 -10.34 9.18
C PRO A 151 -2.66 -8.90 9.53
N CYS A 152 -3.64 -8.02 9.40
CA CYS A 152 -3.50 -6.61 9.73
C CYS A 152 -4.79 -6.06 10.32
N VAL A 153 -4.65 -5.16 11.27
CA VAL A 153 -5.71 -4.31 11.79
C VAL A 153 -5.20 -2.87 11.70
N ALA A 154 -5.55 -2.19 10.63
CA ALA A 154 -4.98 -0.88 10.28
C ALA A 154 -5.24 0.23 11.31
N THR A 155 -6.21 0.03 12.21
CA THR A 155 -6.51 0.95 13.31
C THR A 155 -5.68 0.70 14.58
N GLN A 156 -4.88 -0.36 14.60
CA GLN A 156 -4.04 -0.74 15.74
C GLN A 156 -2.57 -0.54 15.43
N ARG A 157 -1.91 0.33 16.19
CA ARG A 157 -0.49 0.68 15.99
C ARG A 157 0.43 -0.55 16.01
N VAL A 158 0.21 -1.46 16.95
CA VAL A 158 1.04 -2.68 17.07
C VAL A 158 0.92 -3.54 15.81
N SER A 159 -0.28 -3.66 15.25
CA SER A 159 -0.52 -4.44 14.02
C SER A 159 0.19 -3.81 12.81
N VAL A 160 0.02 -2.50 12.62
CA VAL A 160 0.66 -1.77 11.52
C VAL A 160 2.19 -1.82 11.64
N ARG A 161 2.72 -1.63 12.85
CA ARG A 161 4.16 -1.73 13.10
C ARG A 161 4.70 -3.11 12.71
N ARG A 162 3.97 -4.17 13.01
CA ARG A 162 4.34 -5.54 12.67
C ARG A 162 4.45 -5.75 11.15
N VAL A 163 3.52 -5.20 10.39
CA VAL A 163 3.57 -5.20 8.92
C VAL A 163 4.80 -4.45 8.41
N LEU A 164 5.08 -3.27 8.95
CA LEU A 164 6.23 -2.46 8.53
C LEU A 164 7.57 -3.10 8.88
N LEU A 165 7.67 -3.77 10.02
CA LEU A 165 8.88 -4.54 10.36
C LEU A 165 9.12 -5.66 9.35
N GLN A 166 8.08 -6.32 8.89
CA GLN A 166 8.20 -7.34 7.84
C GLN A 166 8.65 -6.73 6.51
N VAL A 167 8.13 -5.56 6.15
CA VAL A 167 8.56 -4.83 4.95
C VAL A 167 10.05 -4.47 5.03
N ILE A 168 10.49 -3.96 6.17
CA ILE A 168 11.91 -3.64 6.38
C ILE A 168 12.79 -4.86 6.18
N ALA A 169 12.39 -6.01 6.77
CA ALA A 169 13.12 -7.26 6.60
C ALA A 169 13.22 -7.68 5.12
N LEU A 170 12.12 -7.57 4.38
CA LEU A 170 12.09 -7.90 2.96
C LEU A 170 13.00 -6.97 2.13
N ILE A 171 13.02 -5.68 2.43
CA ILE A 171 13.89 -4.71 1.74
C ILE A 171 15.36 -5.06 2.01
N GLU A 172 15.70 -5.31 3.26
CA GLU A 172 17.09 -5.61 3.67
C GLU A 172 17.58 -6.94 3.07
N GLU A 173 16.72 -7.95 3.00
CA GLU A 173 17.04 -9.23 2.33
C GLU A 173 17.29 -9.03 0.82
N ALA A 174 16.54 -8.17 0.17
CA ALA A 174 16.68 -7.92 -1.27
C ALA A 174 17.95 -7.13 -1.61
N GLN A 175 18.60 -6.51 -0.63
CA GLN A 175 19.84 -5.74 -0.81
C GLN A 175 21.11 -6.57 -0.62
N ILE A 176 20.99 -7.83 -0.22
CA ILE A 176 22.09 -8.77 -0.08
C ILE A 176 22.36 -9.40 -1.44
#